data_d2fb2bc18c00b0b0b2c3d35610ed0c3a
#
_entry.id   d2fb2bc18c00b0b0b2c3d35610ed0c3a
#
_cell.length_a   1.000
_cell.length_b   1.000
_cell.length_c   1.000
_cell.angle_alpha   90.00
_cell.angle_beta   90.00
_cell.angle_gamma   90.00
#
_symmetry.space_group_name_H-M   'P 1'
#
loop_
_entity.id
_entity.type
_entity.pdbx_description
1 polymer ?
#
loop_
_entity_poly.entity_id
_entity_poly.type
_entity_poly.pdbx_seq_one_letter_code
_entity_poly.pdbx_strand_id
1 'polypeptide(L)'
;MLASLRLQMDALTLRPAVASTFVERMTRAMLSTSAMEDKTAALDDDTAAFLNSTSPDEPRTVKTVKRAIRGSPQKLTYLAQQIRGLSAKEAILQMKFSPKRKGEIFQKTVQNAINLADIKYQIEPENLMVAECFVNKGTYLKRTRFMGRGRSGVMHHPFTHLTVVLREFDPSKKPLNRHLTKKLARENAKKQLKQKASVEE
;
A
#
# COMPACT_ATOMS: atom_id res chain seq x y z
N MET A 1 38.90 14.55 -53.42
CA MET A 1 38.10 14.33 -52.22
C MET A 1 38.89 13.81 -51.00
N LEU A 2 40.18 13.59 -51.05
CA LEU A 2 40.98 13.09 -49.89
C LEU A 2 41.71 14.16 -49.09
N ALA A 3 41.74 15.40 -49.54
CA ALA A 3 42.42 16.53 -48.84
C ALA A 3 41.54 17.18 -47.77
N SER A 4 40.21 17.07 -47.84
CA SER A 4 39.31 17.67 -46.86
C SER A 4 39.14 16.88 -45.55
N LEU A 5 39.46 15.58 -45.59
CA LEU A 5 39.39 14.69 -44.43
C LEU A 5 40.63 14.81 -43.49
N ARG A 6 41.76 15.29 -43.99
CA ARG A 6 42.96 15.49 -43.15
C ARG A 6 42.89 16.71 -42.27
N LEU A 7 42.16 17.76 -42.65
CA LEU A 7 41.98 18.96 -41.85
C LEU A 7 41.00 18.81 -40.68
N GLN A 8 40.19 17.78 -40.66
CA GLN A 8 39.27 17.48 -39.57
C GLN A 8 39.87 16.61 -38.46
N MET A 9 40.98 15.93 -38.72
CA MET A 9 41.63 15.07 -37.70
C MET A 9 42.60 15.84 -36.81
N ASP A 10 43.13 16.98 -37.25
CA ASP A 10 44.07 17.78 -36.47
C ASP A 10 43.41 18.70 -35.41
N ALA A 11 42.07 18.82 -35.44
CA ALA A 11 41.32 19.60 -34.46
C ALA A 11 40.97 18.84 -33.18
N LEU A 12 41.25 17.52 -33.11
CA LEU A 12 40.94 16.65 -31.99
C LEU A 12 42.13 16.29 -31.11
N THR A 13 43.30 16.86 -31.35
CA THR A 13 44.43 16.78 -30.42
C THR A 13 44.23 17.74 -29.26
N LEU A 14 43.55 17.27 -28.23
CA LEU A 14 43.45 17.94 -26.93
C LEU A 14 44.87 18.30 -26.44
N ARG A 15 45.11 19.58 -26.13
CA ARG A 15 46.36 20.04 -25.54
C ARG A 15 46.70 19.22 -24.31
N PRO A 16 47.94 18.78 -24.11
CA PRO A 16 48.33 17.85 -23.01
C PRO A 16 47.97 18.37 -21.62
N ALA A 17 47.91 19.69 -21.43
CA ALA A 17 47.51 20.31 -20.17
C ALA A 17 46.03 20.09 -19.79
N VAL A 18 45.15 19.89 -20.78
CA VAL A 18 43.69 19.62 -20.52
C VAL A 18 43.45 18.15 -20.26
N ALA A 19 44.27 17.27 -20.84
CA ALA A 19 44.16 15.81 -20.61
C ALA A 19 44.55 15.45 -19.16
N SER A 20 45.57 16.08 -18.57
CA SER A 20 46.00 15.82 -17.20
C SER A 20 44.91 16.18 -16.17
N THR A 21 44.26 17.35 -16.35
CA THR A 21 43.20 17.82 -15.45
C THR A 21 41.92 16.97 -15.57
N PHE A 22 41.68 16.40 -16.77
CA PHE A 22 40.54 15.53 -16.96
C PHE A 22 40.76 14.15 -16.28
N VAL A 23 41.94 13.57 -16.41
CA VAL A 23 42.32 12.32 -15.74
C VAL A 23 42.31 12.49 -14.21
N GLU A 24 42.86 13.57 -13.67
CA GLU A 24 42.81 13.91 -12.23
C GLU A 24 41.36 14.07 -11.73
N ARG A 25 40.49 14.70 -12.52
CA ARG A 25 39.06 14.82 -12.17
C ARG A 25 38.37 13.45 -12.17
N MET A 26 38.65 12.59 -13.14
CA MET A 26 38.08 11.21 -13.17
C MET A 26 38.59 10.35 -12.03
N THR A 27 39.89 10.38 -11.70
CA THR A 27 40.41 9.62 -10.57
C THR A 27 39.87 10.13 -9.24
N ARG A 28 39.69 11.45 -9.09
CA ARG A 28 39.08 12.04 -7.90
C ARG A 28 37.57 11.71 -7.79
N ALA A 29 36.83 11.60 -8.90
CA ALA A 29 35.45 11.15 -8.94
C ALA A 29 35.32 9.66 -8.60
N MET A 30 36.23 8.82 -9.08
CA MET A 30 36.24 7.39 -8.74
C MET A 30 36.60 7.14 -7.26
N LEU A 31 37.53 7.91 -6.72
CA LEU A 31 37.84 7.85 -5.27
C LEU A 31 36.70 8.34 -4.38
N SER A 32 35.88 9.30 -4.88
CA SER A 32 34.72 9.78 -4.14
C SER A 32 33.55 8.79 -4.20
N THR A 33 33.40 8.00 -5.29
CA THR A 33 32.38 6.95 -5.38
C THR A 33 32.73 5.76 -4.50
N SER A 34 33.99 5.31 -4.42
CA SER A 34 34.40 4.25 -3.51
C SER A 34 34.21 4.64 -2.03
N ALA A 35 34.51 5.91 -1.67
CA ALA A 35 34.25 6.42 -0.32
C ALA A 35 32.74 6.61 0.01
N MET A 36 31.88 6.67 -1.02
CA MET A 36 30.43 6.63 -0.83
C MET A 36 29.91 5.19 -0.70
N GLU A 37 30.48 4.23 -1.42
CA GLU A 37 30.13 2.80 -1.29
C GLU A 37 30.46 2.27 0.09
N ASP A 38 31.61 2.65 0.66
CA ASP A 38 31.98 2.29 2.05
C ASP A 38 31.03 2.89 3.10
N LYS A 39 30.46 4.08 2.84
CA LYS A 39 29.45 4.69 3.73
C LYS A 39 28.05 4.07 3.58
N THR A 40 27.70 3.61 2.39
CA THR A 40 26.43 2.89 2.19
C THR A 40 26.46 1.50 2.81
N ALA A 41 27.58 0.78 2.71
CA ALA A 41 27.76 -0.50 3.37
C ALA A 41 27.66 -0.41 4.91
N ALA A 42 28.17 0.68 5.51
CA ALA A 42 28.04 0.92 6.96
C ALA A 42 26.63 1.37 7.40
N LEU A 43 25.81 1.92 6.47
CA LEU A 43 24.43 2.29 6.73
C LEU A 43 23.47 1.09 6.60
N ASP A 44 23.87 0.07 5.84
CA ASP A 44 23.03 -1.10 5.58
C ASP A 44 22.89 -2.02 6.79
N ASP A 45 23.90 -2.11 7.66
CA ASP A 45 23.85 -2.89 8.90
C ASP A 45 22.90 -2.28 9.94
N ASP A 46 22.89 -0.95 10.08
CA ASP A 46 21.97 -0.26 10.98
C ASP A 46 20.51 -0.27 10.44
N THR A 47 20.35 -0.20 9.13
CA THR A 47 19.01 -0.31 8.49
C THR A 47 18.50 -1.75 8.53
N ALA A 48 19.35 -2.75 8.38
CA ALA A 48 18.99 -4.15 8.53
C ALA A 48 18.61 -4.46 9.99
N ALA A 49 19.31 -3.91 10.97
CA ALA A 49 18.97 -4.02 12.40
C ALA A 49 17.63 -3.34 12.72
N PHE A 50 17.33 -2.18 12.12
CA PHE A 50 16.05 -1.48 12.28
C PHE A 50 14.89 -2.25 11.62
N LEU A 51 15.11 -2.88 10.47
CA LEU A 51 14.11 -3.71 9.79
C LEU A 51 13.87 -5.04 10.53
N ASN A 52 14.88 -5.57 11.20
CA ASN A 52 14.79 -6.79 12.02
C ASN A 52 14.26 -6.52 13.44
N SER A 53 14.15 -5.27 13.88
CA SER A 53 13.58 -4.90 15.18
C SER A 53 12.06 -5.02 15.26
N THR A 54 11.39 -5.34 14.14
CA THR A 54 9.98 -5.75 14.17
C THR A 54 9.92 -7.12 14.85
N SER A 55 9.33 -7.19 16.04
CA SER A 55 9.17 -8.44 16.78
C SER A 55 8.61 -9.53 15.87
N PRO A 56 9.16 -10.74 15.85
CA PRO A 56 8.74 -11.81 14.94
C PRO A 56 7.26 -12.22 15.09
N ASP A 57 6.61 -11.80 16.17
CA ASP A 57 5.22 -12.08 16.47
C ASP A 57 4.22 -11.05 15.93
N GLU A 58 4.69 -9.88 15.42
CA GLU A 58 3.76 -8.89 14.87
C GLU A 58 3.38 -9.23 13.42
N PRO A 59 2.09 -9.40 13.13
CA PRO A 59 1.65 -9.72 11.77
C PRO A 59 2.01 -8.58 10.81
N ARG A 60 2.64 -8.92 9.71
CA ARG A 60 3.07 -7.96 8.69
C ARG A 60 1.88 -7.17 8.14
N THR A 61 2.02 -5.86 8.07
CA THR A 61 0.96 -4.95 7.62
C THR A 61 1.41 -4.11 6.42
N VAL A 62 0.49 -3.92 5.47
CA VAL A 62 0.71 -3.09 4.28
C VAL A 62 -0.38 -2.04 4.18
N LYS A 63 0.03 -0.77 4.09
CA LYS A 63 -0.87 0.37 3.99
C LYS A 63 -0.83 0.97 2.60
N THR A 64 -2.01 1.15 2.00
CA THR A 64 -2.19 1.84 0.71
C THR A 64 -3.18 2.99 0.85
N VAL A 65 -2.86 4.12 0.23
CA VAL A 65 -3.71 5.33 0.27
C VAL A 65 -4.04 5.81 -1.14
N LYS A 66 -5.32 5.89 -1.46
CA LYS A 66 -5.81 6.57 -2.66
C LYS A 66 -6.30 7.96 -2.29
N ARG A 67 -5.60 8.99 -2.78
CA ARG A 67 -5.93 10.40 -2.50
C ARG A 67 -6.91 10.97 -3.52
N ALA A 68 -7.60 12.06 -3.14
CA ALA A 68 -8.41 12.92 -4.00
C ALA A 68 -9.53 12.19 -4.77
N ILE A 69 -10.25 11.28 -4.13
CA ILE A 69 -11.42 10.64 -4.70
C ILE A 69 -12.59 11.63 -4.63
N ARG A 70 -13.19 11.97 -5.77
CA ARG A 70 -14.37 12.84 -5.82
C ARG A 70 -15.58 12.13 -5.21
N GLY A 71 -16.08 12.62 -4.09
CA GLY A 71 -17.25 12.05 -3.43
C GLY A 71 -17.33 12.43 -1.96
N SER A 72 -18.53 12.26 -1.39
CA SER A 72 -18.75 12.48 0.04
C SER A 72 -18.12 11.36 0.86
N PRO A 73 -17.37 11.68 1.93
CA PRO A 73 -16.74 10.68 2.80
C PRO A 73 -17.78 9.74 3.41
N GLN A 74 -18.93 10.27 3.83
CA GLN A 74 -20.00 9.49 4.43
C GLN A 74 -20.52 8.38 3.48
N LYS A 75 -20.74 8.71 2.18
CA LYS A 75 -21.15 7.71 1.19
C LYS A 75 -20.10 6.65 0.90
N LEU A 76 -18.81 6.99 0.98
CA LEU A 76 -17.71 6.05 0.76
C LEU A 76 -17.45 5.19 1.99
N THR A 77 -17.75 5.68 3.19
CA THR A 77 -17.60 4.91 4.44
C THR A 77 -18.44 3.64 4.42
N TYR A 78 -19.64 3.67 3.82
CA TYR A 78 -20.47 2.47 3.68
C TYR A 78 -19.79 1.36 2.86
N LEU A 79 -19.06 1.72 1.79
CA LEU A 79 -18.28 0.75 1.02
C LEU A 79 -17.08 0.24 1.83
N ALA A 80 -16.42 1.12 2.57
CA ALA A 80 -15.31 0.75 3.45
C ALA A 80 -15.75 -0.25 4.54
N GLN A 81 -16.93 -0.07 5.11
CA GLN A 81 -17.48 -0.98 6.11
C GLN A 81 -17.79 -2.38 5.56
N GLN A 82 -18.17 -2.47 4.28
CA GLN A 82 -18.49 -3.76 3.63
C GLN A 82 -17.26 -4.66 3.46
N ILE A 83 -16.06 -4.09 3.33
CA ILE A 83 -14.84 -4.85 3.05
C ILE A 83 -13.96 -5.09 4.28
N ARG A 84 -14.25 -4.44 5.40
CA ARG A 84 -13.48 -4.64 6.63
C ARG A 84 -13.62 -6.08 7.14
N GLY A 85 -12.50 -6.68 7.51
CA GLY A 85 -12.47 -8.04 8.07
C GLY A 85 -12.66 -9.15 7.04
N LEU A 86 -12.77 -8.83 5.74
CA LEU A 86 -12.80 -9.83 4.68
C LEU A 86 -11.39 -10.20 4.23
N SER A 87 -11.23 -11.39 3.66
CA SER A 87 -10.01 -11.73 2.94
C SER A 87 -9.81 -10.80 1.74
N ALA A 88 -8.57 -10.57 1.32
CA ALA A 88 -8.28 -9.65 0.23
C ALA A 88 -8.97 -10.06 -1.09
N LYS A 89 -9.04 -11.36 -1.37
CA LYS A 89 -9.76 -11.91 -2.54
C LYS A 89 -11.27 -11.67 -2.45
N GLU A 90 -11.89 -11.94 -1.31
CA GLU A 90 -13.32 -11.69 -1.08
C GLU A 90 -13.65 -10.19 -1.18
N ALA A 91 -12.79 -9.32 -0.64
CA ALA A 91 -12.98 -7.87 -0.73
C ALA A 91 -13.00 -7.37 -2.18
N ILE A 92 -12.13 -7.89 -3.04
CA ILE A 92 -12.12 -7.58 -4.48
C ILE A 92 -13.42 -8.03 -5.14
N LEU A 93 -13.85 -9.28 -4.89
CA LEU A 93 -15.10 -9.82 -5.45
C LEU A 93 -16.32 -9.00 -4.98
N GLN A 94 -16.40 -8.70 -3.69
CA GLN A 94 -17.48 -7.88 -3.12
C GLN A 94 -17.57 -6.51 -3.77
N MET A 95 -16.42 -5.86 -4.04
CA MET A 95 -16.40 -4.56 -4.69
C MET A 95 -16.68 -4.63 -6.19
N LYS A 96 -16.29 -5.71 -6.87
CA LYS A 96 -16.58 -5.95 -8.28
C LYS A 96 -18.09 -6.08 -8.52
N PHE A 97 -18.81 -6.76 -7.65
CA PHE A 97 -20.26 -6.96 -7.76
C PHE A 97 -21.08 -5.83 -7.11
N SER A 98 -20.44 -4.85 -6.51
CA SER A 98 -21.14 -3.72 -5.90
C SER A 98 -21.81 -2.84 -6.97
N PRO A 99 -23.12 -2.51 -6.85
CA PRO A 99 -23.83 -1.64 -7.80
C PRO A 99 -23.35 -0.18 -7.74
N LYS A 100 -22.51 0.16 -6.79
CA LYS A 100 -22.02 1.53 -6.60
C LYS A 100 -20.82 1.82 -7.49
N ARG A 101 -20.90 2.87 -8.33
CA ARG A 101 -19.82 3.31 -9.24
C ARG A 101 -18.44 3.49 -8.58
N LYS A 102 -18.39 3.70 -7.27
CA LYS A 102 -17.12 3.86 -6.52
C LYS A 102 -16.50 2.54 -6.07
N GLY A 103 -17.22 1.42 -6.21
CA GLY A 103 -16.70 0.08 -5.93
C GLY A 103 -15.41 -0.22 -6.70
N GLU A 104 -15.34 0.18 -7.98
CA GLU A 104 -14.16 0.01 -8.82
C GLU A 104 -12.88 0.67 -8.23
N ILE A 105 -13.03 1.85 -7.60
CA ILE A 105 -11.90 2.54 -6.97
C ILE A 105 -11.41 1.74 -5.76
N PHE A 106 -12.32 1.20 -4.96
CA PHE A 106 -11.97 0.34 -3.83
C PHE A 106 -11.29 -0.93 -4.30
N GLN A 107 -11.84 -1.60 -5.32
CA GLN A 107 -11.24 -2.78 -5.93
C GLN A 107 -9.77 -2.51 -6.35
N LYS A 108 -9.54 -1.44 -7.12
CA LYS A 108 -8.19 -1.06 -7.57
C LYS A 108 -7.26 -0.73 -6.40
N THR A 109 -7.78 -0.12 -5.34
CA THR A 109 -6.97 0.22 -4.15
C THR A 109 -6.56 -1.02 -3.36
N VAL A 110 -7.47 -2.00 -3.22
CA VAL A 110 -7.17 -3.29 -2.59
C VAL A 110 -6.17 -4.07 -3.45
N GLN A 111 -6.33 -4.09 -4.78
CA GLN A 111 -5.38 -4.72 -5.69
C GLN A 111 -3.98 -4.11 -5.57
N ASN A 112 -3.88 -2.78 -5.49
CA ASN A 112 -2.60 -2.11 -5.27
C ASN A 112 -1.98 -2.48 -3.92
N ALA A 113 -2.80 -2.67 -2.88
CA ALA A 113 -2.31 -3.10 -1.57
C ALA A 113 -1.76 -4.54 -1.60
N ILE A 114 -2.39 -5.44 -2.36
CA ILE A 114 -1.92 -6.81 -2.59
C ILE A 114 -0.57 -6.78 -3.32
N ASN A 115 -0.47 -6.01 -4.41
CA ASN A 115 0.77 -5.88 -5.17
C ASN A 115 1.92 -5.31 -4.30
N LEU A 116 1.61 -4.38 -3.39
CA LEU A 116 2.60 -3.86 -2.44
C LEU A 116 3.01 -4.90 -1.38
N ALA A 117 2.09 -5.78 -0.96
CA ALA A 117 2.40 -6.86 -0.05
C ALA A 117 3.32 -7.90 -0.69
N ASP A 118 3.08 -8.22 -1.95
CA ASP A 118 3.92 -9.10 -2.75
C ASP A 118 5.34 -8.52 -2.93
N ILE A 119 5.45 -7.25 -3.35
CA ILE A 119 6.75 -6.58 -3.54
C ILE A 119 7.55 -6.47 -2.24
N LYS A 120 6.90 -6.16 -1.11
CA LYS A 120 7.62 -5.91 0.16
C LYS A 120 7.94 -7.18 0.94
N TYR A 121 7.02 -8.11 0.96
CA TYR A 121 7.05 -9.24 1.88
C TYR A 121 6.86 -10.58 1.20
N GLN A 122 6.61 -10.62 -0.12
CA GLN A 122 6.33 -11.82 -0.91
C GLN A 122 5.19 -12.68 -0.32
N ILE A 123 4.15 -11.99 0.21
CA ILE A 123 2.99 -12.64 0.82
C ILE A 123 1.94 -12.92 -0.25
N GLU A 124 1.49 -14.15 -0.32
CA GLU A 124 0.40 -14.55 -1.21
C GLU A 124 -0.92 -13.83 -0.87
N PRO A 125 -1.75 -13.51 -1.88
CA PRO A 125 -3.01 -12.80 -1.69
C PRO A 125 -4.04 -13.60 -0.87
N GLU A 126 -3.88 -14.91 -0.73
CA GLU A 126 -4.74 -15.77 0.09
C GLU A 126 -4.53 -15.54 1.59
N ASN A 127 -3.29 -15.22 1.97
CA ASN A 127 -2.87 -14.98 3.33
C ASN A 127 -3.02 -13.51 3.77
N LEU A 128 -3.78 -12.71 3.01
CA LEU A 128 -4.03 -11.31 3.30
C LEU A 128 -5.49 -11.06 3.67
N MET A 129 -5.71 -10.30 4.74
CA MET A 129 -7.02 -9.80 5.14
C MET A 129 -7.05 -8.28 5.24
N VAL A 130 -8.21 -7.68 5.00
CA VAL A 130 -8.44 -6.25 5.20
C VAL A 130 -8.63 -5.99 6.70
N ALA A 131 -7.55 -5.58 7.38
CA ALA A 131 -7.60 -5.25 8.79
C ALA A 131 -8.37 -3.95 9.00
N GLU A 132 -7.98 -2.90 8.26
CA GLU A 132 -8.60 -1.59 8.35
C GLU A 132 -8.92 -1.03 6.98
N CYS A 133 -10.07 -0.39 6.89
CA CYS A 133 -10.46 0.39 5.73
C CYS A 133 -11.24 1.61 6.21
N PHE A 134 -10.71 2.81 5.95
CA PHE A 134 -11.35 4.04 6.36
C PHE A 134 -11.20 5.15 5.34
N VAL A 135 -12.08 6.13 5.45
CA VAL A 135 -12.20 7.24 4.51
C VAL A 135 -12.05 8.55 5.26
N ASN A 136 -11.02 9.31 4.91
CA ASN A 136 -10.75 10.62 5.48
C ASN A 136 -11.30 11.74 4.60
N LYS A 137 -11.65 12.86 5.23
CA LYS A 137 -12.02 14.09 4.53
C LYS A 137 -10.81 14.66 3.82
N GLY A 138 -11.01 15.06 2.56
CA GLY A 138 -10.01 15.78 1.77
C GLY A 138 -10.39 17.24 1.59
N THR A 139 -9.85 17.85 0.54
CA THR A 139 -10.17 19.22 0.13
C THR A 139 -11.60 19.36 -0.36
N TYR A 140 -12.19 20.52 -0.14
CA TYR A 140 -13.51 20.87 -0.64
C TYR A 140 -13.42 21.98 -1.67
N LEU A 141 -13.93 21.73 -2.88
CA LEU A 141 -14.07 22.78 -3.88
C LEU A 141 -15.32 23.60 -3.57
N LYS A 142 -15.13 24.89 -3.37
CA LYS A 142 -16.22 25.84 -3.20
C LYS A 142 -16.78 26.20 -4.58
N ARG A 143 -18.13 26.20 -4.73
CA ARG A 143 -18.83 26.62 -5.94
C ARG A 143 -20.02 27.47 -5.53
N THR A 144 -20.45 28.37 -6.41
CA THR A 144 -21.61 29.20 -6.22
C THR A 144 -22.88 28.35 -6.34
N ARG A 145 -23.77 28.49 -5.38
CA ARG A 145 -25.13 27.95 -5.45
C ARG A 145 -26.10 29.12 -5.62
N PHE A 146 -26.80 29.16 -6.72
CA PHE A 146 -27.82 30.16 -6.94
C PHE A 146 -29.04 29.90 -6.04
N MET A 147 -29.55 30.92 -5.40
CA MET A 147 -30.73 30.92 -4.56
C MET A 147 -31.75 31.91 -5.10
N GLY A 148 -32.99 31.81 -4.65
CA GLY A 148 -34.07 32.73 -5.06
C GLY A 148 -33.79 34.20 -4.66
N ARG A 149 -34.46 35.12 -5.30
CA ARG A 149 -34.37 36.59 -5.06
C ARG A 149 -32.96 37.16 -5.22
N GLY A 150 -32.21 36.71 -6.23
CA GLY A 150 -30.89 37.21 -6.57
C GLY A 150 -29.78 36.89 -5.52
N ARG A 151 -30.04 36.02 -4.53
CA ARG A 151 -29.06 35.62 -3.53
C ARG A 151 -28.19 34.47 -4.02
N SER A 152 -26.97 34.39 -3.53
CA SER A 152 -26.04 33.27 -3.77
C SER A 152 -25.56 32.70 -2.47
N GLY A 153 -25.31 31.39 -2.47
CA GLY A 153 -24.66 30.68 -1.35
C GLY A 153 -23.45 29.89 -1.83
N VAL A 154 -22.76 29.23 -0.91
CA VAL A 154 -21.61 28.39 -1.21
C VAL A 154 -22.03 26.92 -1.18
N MET A 155 -21.68 26.20 -2.25
CA MET A 155 -21.80 24.75 -2.33
C MET A 155 -20.41 24.11 -2.29
N HIS A 156 -20.27 23.04 -1.52
CA HIS A 156 -19.02 22.32 -1.38
C HIS A 156 -19.05 21.02 -2.16
N HIS A 157 -18.08 20.81 -3.05
CA HIS A 157 -17.82 19.53 -3.68
C HIS A 157 -16.71 18.80 -2.92
N PRO A 158 -17.04 17.75 -2.14
CA PRO A 158 -16.07 17.07 -1.30
C PRO A 158 -15.16 16.16 -2.11
N PHE A 159 -13.88 16.14 -1.71
CA PHE A 159 -12.90 15.10 -2.05
C PHE A 159 -12.54 14.33 -0.79
N THR A 160 -12.16 13.07 -0.97
CA THR A 160 -11.87 12.15 0.12
C THR A 160 -10.61 11.37 -0.15
N HIS A 161 -10.03 10.83 0.91
CA HIS A 161 -8.88 9.94 0.87
C HIS A 161 -9.31 8.58 1.41
N LEU A 162 -9.03 7.52 0.65
CA LEU A 162 -9.28 6.15 1.06
C LEU A 162 -7.96 5.54 1.55
N THR A 163 -7.96 4.99 2.74
CA THR A 163 -6.85 4.22 3.30
C THR A 163 -7.30 2.78 3.49
N VAL A 164 -6.49 1.85 2.99
CA VAL A 164 -6.67 0.41 3.15
C VAL A 164 -5.41 -0.14 3.81
N VAL A 165 -5.58 -0.89 4.87
CA VAL A 165 -4.51 -1.62 5.57
C VAL A 165 -4.80 -3.10 5.45
N LEU A 166 -3.91 -3.82 4.79
CA LEU A 166 -3.90 -5.27 4.75
C LEU A 166 -2.99 -5.80 5.85
N ARG A 167 -3.38 -6.90 6.44
CA ARG A 167 -2.62 -7.64 7.44
C ARG A 167 -2.51 -9.10 7.02
N GLU A 168 -1.36 -9.68 7.27
CA GLU A 168 -1.13 -11.11 7.13
C GLU A 168 -2.00 -11.88 8.14
N PHE A 169 -2.61 -12.96 7.70
CA PHE A 169 -3.38 -13.86 8.54
C PHE A 169 -3.32 -15.29 8.00
N ASP A 170 -3.40 -16.23 8.89
CA ASP A 170 -3.49 -17.64 8.53
C ASP A 170 -4.95 -17.99 8.17
N PRO A 171 -5.23 -18.47 6.95
CA PRO A 171 -6.60 -18.81 6.55
C PRO A 171 -7.21 -19.92 7.42
N SER A 172 -6.37 -20.79 8.00
CA SER A 172 -6.78 -21.84 8.95
C SER A 172 -7.29 -21.28 10.27
N LYS A 173 -6.82 -20.08 10.68
CA LYS A 173 -7.22 -19.40 11.92
C LYS A 173 -8.30 -18.34 11.68
N LYS A 174 -9.02 -18.38 10.54
CA LYS A 174 -10.08 -17.42 10.23
C LYS A 174 -11.06 -17.32 11.41
N PRO A 175 -11.22 -16.15 12.03
CA PRO A 175 -12.14 -16.00 13.15
C PRO A 175 -13.55 -16.28 12.65
N LEU A 176 -14.18 -17.29 13.19
CA LEU A 176 -15.55 -17.63 12.91
C LEU A 176 -16.46 -16.45 13.26
N ASN A 177 -17.50 -16.24 12.45
CA ASN A 177 -18.50 -15.21 12.74
C ASN A 177 -19.02 -15.41 14.19
N ARG A 178 -19.20 -14.31 14.93
CA ARG A 178 -19.67 -14.30 16.33
C ARG A 178 -20.90 -15.20 16.57
N HIS A 179 -21.80 -15.30 15.60
CA HIS A 179 -22.95 -16.20 15.68
C HIS A 179 -22.55 -17.68 15.58
N LEU A 180 -21.65 -18.02 14.68
CA LEU A 180 -21.14 -19.39 14.51
C LEU A 180 -20.30 -19.81 15.72
N THR A 181 -19.46 -18.93 16.25
CA THR A 181 -18.69 -19.20 17.48
C THR A 181 -19.62 -19.51 18.66
N LYS A 182 -20.67 -18.70 18.86
CA LYS A 182 -21.67 -18.96 19.92
C LYS A 182 -22.44 -20.26 19.69
N LYS A 183 -22.78 -20.59 18.44
CA LYS A 183 -23.49 -21.85 18.10
C LYS A 183 -22.60 -23.05 18.40
N LEU A 184 -21.35 -23.04 17.94
CA LEU A 184 -20.37 -24.10 18.18
C LEU A 184 -20.07 -24.27 19.69
N ALA A 185 -19.93 -23.17 20.43
CA ALA A 185 -19.74 -23.22 21.87
C ALA A 185 -20.93 -23.92 22.60
N ARG A 186 -22.17 -23.61 22.17
CA ARG A 186 -23.38 -24.26 22.72
C ARG A 186 -23.44 -25.74 22.37
N GLU A 187 -23.09 -26.14 21.15
CA GLU A 187 -23.06 -27.54 20.70
C GLU A 187 -22.00 -28.33 21.46
N ASN A 188 -20.80 -27.72 21.64
CA ASN A 188 -19.73 -28.37 22.41
C ASN A 188 -20.10 -28.54 23.87
N ALA A 189 -20.72 -27.53 24.50
CA ALA A 189 -21.22 -27.64 25.87
C ALA A 189 -22.28 -28.75 26.00
N LYS A 190 -23.21 -28.88 25.04
CA LYS A 190 -24.20 -29.99 25.03
C LYS A 190 -23.55 -31.38 24.87
N LYS A 191 -22.49 -31.48 24.04
CA LYS A 191 -21.75 -32.74 23.89
C LYS A 191 -21.03 -33.12 25.18
N GLN A 192 -20.40 -32.16 25.85
CA GLN A 192 -19.73 -32.39 27.14
C GLN A 192 -20.71 -32.83 28.24
N LEU A 193 -21.91 -32.21 28.31
CA LEU A 193 -22.95 -32.61 29.25
C LEU A 193 -23.46 -34.05 28.99
N LYS A 194 -23.63 -34.43 27.71
CA LYS A 194 -24.02 -35.80 27.38
C LYS A 194 -22.94 -36.82 27.71
N GLN A 195 -21.67 -36.47 27.49
CA GLN A 195 -20.56 -37.35 27.86
C GLN A 195 -20.42 -37.53 29.37
N LYS A 196 -20.66 -36.49 30.17
CA LYS A 196 -20.67 -36.58 31.63
C LYS A 196 -21.82 -37.47 32.14
N ALA A 197 -23.01 -37.30 31.58
CA ALA A 197 -24.17 -38.11 31.97
C ALA A 197 -24.00 -39.60 31.61
N SER A 198 -23.26 -39.95 30.55
CA SER A 198 -22.98 -41.34 30.17
C SER A 198 -21.83 -42.00 30.95
N VAL A 199 -21.11 -41.25 31.77
CA VAL A 199 -20.03 -41.76 32.64
C VAL A 199 -20.56 -41.99 34.09
N GLU A 200 -21.68 -41.35 34.43
CA GLU A 200 -22.33 -41.46 35.75
C GLU A 200 -23.39 -42.59 35.81
N GLU A 201 -23.69 -43.27 34.68
CA GLU A 201 -24.44 -44.52 34.58
C GLU A 201 -23.51 -45.75 34.55
#